data_daf55fbc84ebe4cdc8bc30b54afc61be
#
_entry.id   daf55fbc84ebe4cdc8bc30b54afc61be
#
_cell.length_a   1.000
_cell.length_b   1.000
_cell.length_c   1.000
_cell.angle_alpha   90.00
_cell.angle_beta   90.00
_cell.angle_gamma   90.00
#
_symmetry.space_group_name_H-M   'P 1'
#
loop_
_entity.id
_entity.type
_entity.pdbx_description
1 polymer ?
#
loop_
_entity_poly.entity_id
_entity_poly.type
_entity_poly.pdbx_seq_one_letter_code
_entity_poly.pdbx_strand_id
1 'polypeptide(L)'
;MGMFDALRGRRRSGGVRKPDPASSAYLVSWAQARRGVEAYVEPKTTVTETTVVLVAHDGEWTRRRITEHGARGLGKKLGIPVYDVGKVGYPQRMRDYTAKLPKVD
;
A
#
# COMPACT_ATOMS: atom_id res chain seq x y z
N MET A 1 21.12 -17.71 -21.99
CA MET A 1 20.88 -17.28 -21.99
C MET A 1 20.48 -16.55 -21.89
N GLY A 2 20.30 -16.54 -21.52
CA GLY A 2 19.90 -16.05 -21.52
C GLY A 2 19.41 -15.38 -21.32
N MET A 3 19.41 -15.02 -21.37
CA MET A 3 18.89 -14.38 -21.25
C MET A 3 18.02 -14.32 -21.34
N PHE A 4 17.86 -14.68 -21.47
CA PHE A 4 16.86 -14.77 -21.64
C PHE A 4 16.29 -15.35 -21.06
N ASP A 5 16.46 -16.03 -20.73
CA ASP A 5 15.95 -16.55 -20.10
C ASP A 5 15.60 -16.11 -19.04
N ALA A 6 16.02 -15.58 -18.78
CA ALA A 6 15.68 -14.94 -17.93
C ALA A 6 14.87 -14.17 -17.98
N LEU A 7 14.84 -14.09 -18.57
CA LEU A 7 13.93 -13.60 -18.66
C LEU A 7 13.02 -14.03 -18.81
N ARG A 8 12.95 -14.78 -18.97
CA ARG A 8 12.07 -15.15 -19.14
C ARG A 8 11.35 -15.43 -18.33
N GLY A 9 11.43 -15.31 -17.73
CA GLY A 9 10.84 -15.43 -17.06
C GLY A 9 10.29 -15.05 -16.13
N ARG A 10 10.47 -14.70 -15.98
CA ARG A 10 9.96 -14.33 -15.37
C ARG A 10 8.87 -14.19 -15.39
N ARG A 11 8.48 -14.35 -15.64
CA ARG A 11 7.52 -14.26 -15.78
C ARG A 11 6.73 -14.90 -15.52
N ARG A 12 6.66 -15.27 -15.10
CA ARG A 12 6.03 -15.81 -15.00
C ARG A 12 5.17 -16.20 -14.51
N SER A 13 5.14 -16.39 -14.15
CA SER A 13 4.25 -16.71 -13.79
C SER A 13 3.47 -16.39 -13.02
N GLY A 14 3.54 -16.51 -13.05
CA GLY A 14 2.61 -16.31 -12.64
C GLY A 14 1.79 -15.75 -11.76
N GLY A 15 1.24 -16.11 -11.02
CA GLY A 15 0.32 -15.47 -10.18
C GLY A 15 0.93 -14.65 -9.08
N VAL A 16 2.14 -14.94 -8.71
CA VAL A 16 2.75 -14.22 -7.61
C VAL A 16 3.60 -13.09 -8.14
N ARG A 17 3.33 -11.91 -7.67
CA ARG A 17 4.11 -10.75 -8.05
C ARG A 17 4.98 -10.31 -6.93
N LYS A 18 6.16 -9.90 -7.26
CA LYS A 18 7.04 -9.28 -6.29
C LYS A 18 6.53 -7.88 -6.00
N PRO A 19 6.72 -7.39 -4.77
CA PRO A 19 6.40 -6.00 -4.48
C PRO A 19 7.16 -5.08 -5.42
N ASP A 20 6.51 -4.02 -5.84
CA ASP A 20 7.14 -2.99 -6.66
C ASP A 20 8.09 -2.20 -5.78
N PRO A 21 9.42 -2.25 -6.04
CA PRO A 21 10.36 -1.51 -5.20
C PRO A 21 10.08 -0.02 -5.14
N ALA A 22 9.61 0.54 -6.24
CA ALA A 22 9.30 1.97 -6.28
C ALA A 22 8.14 2.30 -5.35
N SER A 23 7.12 1.44 -5.30
CA SER A 23 5.99 1.62 -4.39
C SER A 23 6.42 1.51 -2.94
N SER A 24 7.26 0.53 -2.62
CA SER A 24 7.76 0.35 -1.26
C SER A 24 8.58 1.55 -0.80
N ALA A 25 9.49 2.01 -1.65
CA ALA A 25 10.33 3.16 -1.33
C ALA A 25 9.50 4.43 -1.12
N TYR A 26 8.50 4.62 -1.97
CA TYR A 26 7.59 5.75 -1.85
C TYR A 26 6.86 5.72 -0.50
N LEU A 27 6.32 4.55 -0.14
CA LEU A 27 5.55 4.43 1.10
C LEU A 27 6.41 4.65 2.33
N VAL A 28 7.65 4.16 2.33
CA VAL A 28 8.58 4.40 3.42
C VAL A 28 8.83 5.90 3.58
N SER A 29 9.15 6.54 2.49
CA SER A 29 9.42 7.97 2.46
C SER A 29 8.21 8.79 2.95
N TRP A 30 7.03 8.42 2.46
CA TRP A 30 5.80 9.09 2.83
C TRP A 30 5.54 8.98 4.34
N ALA A 31 5.71 7.77 4.89
CA ALA A 31 5.46 7.54 6.31
C ALA A 31 6.48 8.25 7.19
N GLN A 32 7.74 8.29 6.75
CA GLN A 32 8.80 8.92 7.53
C GLN A 32 8.66 10.44 7.60
N ALA A 33 7.96 11.02 6.64
CA ALA A 33 7.73 12.46 6.61
C ALA A 33 6.51 12.89 7.43
N ARG A 34 5.79 11.92 8.03
CA ARG A 34 4.52 12.20 8.70
C ARG A 34 4.51 11.52 10.06
N ARG A 35 3.47 11.83 10.85
CA ARG A 35 3.30 11.29 12.19
C ARG A 35 2.06 10.45 12.29
N GLY A 36 2.06 9.49 13.21
CA GLY A 36 0.89 8.71 13.55
C GLY A 36 0.34 7.94 12.38
N VAL A 37 1.23 7.45 11.53
CA VAL A 37 0.81 6.74 10.32
C VAL A 37 0.34 5.35 10.68
N GLU A 38 -0.79 4.94 10.09
CA GLU A 38 -1.31 3.58 10.19
C GLU A 38 -1.52 3.05 8.79
N ALA A 39 -1.35 1.75 8.63
CA ALA A 39 -1.50 1.10 7.33
C ALA A 39 -2.80 0.30 7.29
N TYR A 40 -3.50 0.40 6.18
CA TYR A 40 -4.77 -0.30 5.95
C TYR A 40 -4.65 -1.10 4.66
N VAL A 41 -4.67 -2.42 4.79
CA VAL A 41 -4.58 -3.31 3.63
C VAL A 41 -5.96 -3.42 3.00
N GLU A 42 -6.00 -3.18 1.70
CA GLU A 42 -7.22 -3.39 0.89
C GLU A 42 -7.02 -4.71 0.15
N PRO A 43 -7.66 -5.79 0.61
CA PRO A 43 -7.43 -7.10 0.00
C PRO A 43 -7.80 -7.13 -1.47
N LYS A 44 -7.13 -7.98 -2.22
CA LYS A 44 -7.43 -8.09 -3.63
C LYS A 44 -8.83 -8.69 -3.82
N THR A 45 -9.42 -8.35 -4.97
CA THR A 45 -10.70 -8.91 -5.39
C THR A 45 -10.48 -9.64 -6.71
N THR A 46 -11.57 -10.09 -7.34
CA THR A 46 -11.47 -10.73 -8.64
C THR A 46 -10.96 -9.76 -9.72
N VAL A 47 -11.08 -8.46 -9.49
CA VAL A 47 -10.71 -7.46 -10.49
C VAL A 47 -9.62 -6.50 -10.03
N THR A 48 -9.23 -6.53 -8.75
CA THR A 48 -8.22 -5.60 -8.25
C THR A 48 -7.13 -6.35 -7.48
N GLU A 49 -5.93 -5.82 -7.53
CA GLU A 49 -4.80 -6.33 -6.74
C GLU A 49 -4.86 -5.77 -5.33
N THR A 50 -4.07 -6.36 -4.45
CA THR A 50 -3.93 -5.86 -3.10
C THR A 50 -3.26 -4.49 -3.13
N THR A 51 -3.79 -3.57 -2.34
CA THR A 51 -3.21 -2.25 -2.15
C THR A 51 -3.08 -1.98 -0.67
N VAL A 52 -2.25 -1.01 -0.32
CA VAL A 52 -2.17 -0.51 1.03
C VAL A 52 -2.40 1.00 1.03
N VAL A 53 -3.17 1.45 2.01
CA VAL A 53 -3.40 2.87 2.24
C VAL A 53 -2.65 3.22 3.52
N LEU A 54 -1.81 4.25 3.47
CA LEU A 54 -1.21 4.81 4.67
C LEU A 54 -1.98 6.06 5.04
N VAL A 55 -2.34 6.19 6.30
CA VAL A 55 -3.12 7.32 6.80
C VAL A 55 -2.36 7.97 7.94
N ALA A 56 -2.06 9.26 7.80
CA ALA A 56 -1.36 10.02 8.82
C ALA A 56 -2.32 10.51 9.91
N HIS A 57 -1.76 11.11 10.96
CA HIS A 57 -2.54 11.53 12.12
C HIS A 57 -3.64 12.54 11.80
N ASP A 58 -3.44 13.34 10.76
CA ASP A 58 -4.42 14.36 10.36
C ASP A 58 -5.41 13.84 9.31
N GLY A 59 -5.28 12.57 8.93
CA GLY A 59 -6.15 11.97 7.93
C GLY A 59 -5.61 12.00 6.52
N GLU A 60 -4.50 12.69 6.28
CA GLU A 60 -3.86 12.65 4.97
C GLU A 60 -3.49 11.21 4.63
N TRP A 61 -3.67 10.82 3.37
CA TRP A 61 -3.48 9.43 3.02
C TRP A 61 -2.91 9.28 1.61
N THR A 62 -2.32 8.11 1.39
CA THR A 62 -1.81 7.72 0.08
C THR A 62 -2.08 6.23 -0.12
N ARG A 63 -2.12 5.81 -1.37
CA ARG A 63 -2.40 4.41 -1.73
C ARG A 63 -1.40 3.93 -2.76
N ARG A 64 -0.90 2.71 -2.58
CA ARG A 64 -0.04 2.07 -3.57
C ARG A 64 -0.33 0.59 -3.62
N ARG A 65 -0.09 0.01 -4.77
CA ARG A 65 -0.22 -1.44 -4.92
C ARG A 65 0.98 -2.11 -4.29
N ILE A 66 0.71 -3.10 -3.44
CA ILE A 66 1.74 -3.85 -2.74
C ILE A 66 1.10 -5.15 -2.26
N THR A 67 1.88 -6.22 -2.17
CA THR A 67 1.33 -7.49 -1.68
C THR A 67 1.00 -7.36 -0.20
N GLU A 68 0.12 -8.25 0.27
CA GLU A 68 -0.20 -8.27 1.70
C GLU A 68 1.06 -8.53 2.53
N HIS A 69 1.88 -9.47 2.08
CA HIS A 69 3.15 -9.75 2.76
C HIS A 69 4.04 -8.50 2.79
N GLY A 70 4.12 -7.77 1.68
CA GLY A 70 4.88 -6.54 1.61
C GLY A 70 4.36 -5.47 2.55
N ALA A 71 3.03 -5.36 2.68
CA ALA A 71 2.42 -4.39 3.58
C ALA A 71 2.77 -4.70 5.03
N ARG A 72 2.72 -5.97 5.41
CA ARG A 72 3.06 -6.37 6.77
C ARG A 72 4.54 -6.15 7.07
N GLY A 73 5.41 -6.46 6.11
CA GLY A 73 6.83 -6.18 6.24
C GLY A 73 7.11 -4.69 6.39
N LEU A 74 6.39 -3.89 5.63
CA LEU A 74 6.50 -2.44 5.71
C LEU A 74 6.11 -1.93 7.09
N GLY A 75 4.99 -2.44 7.62
CA GLY A 75 4.54 -2.07 8.96
C GLY A 75 5.57 -2.40 10.01
N LYS A 76 6.17 -3.57 9.90
CA LYS A 76 7.21 -4.00 10.83
C LYS A 76 8.45 -3.10 10.75
N LYS A 77 8.87 -2.81 9.52
CA LYS A 77 10.03 -1.96 9.29
C LYS A 77 9.82 -0.56 9.84
N LEU A 78 8.63 -0.02 9.67
CA LEU A 78 8.32 1.35 10.10
C LEU A 78 7.81 1.42 11.54
N GLY A 79 7.48 0.30 12.14
CA GLY A 79 6.92 0.28 13.49
C GLY A 79 5.52 0.84 13.54
N ILE A 80 4.73 0.64 12.49
CA ILE A 80 3.36 1.14 12.43
C ILE A 80 2.38 -0.02 12.40
N PRO A 81 1.15 0.19 12.92
CA PRO A 81 0.15 -0.87 12.88
C PRO A 81 -0.36 -1.10 11.46
N VAL A 82 -0.75 -2.34 11.19
CA VAL A 82 -1.30 -2.73 9.90
C VAL A 82 -2.65 -3.38 10.14
N TYR A 83 -3.68 -2.83 9.53
CA TYR A 83 -5.05 -3.29 9.68
C TYR A 83 -5.58 -3.80 8.34
N ASP A 84 -6.61 -4.62 8.40
CA ASP A 84 -7.34 -5.09 7.22
C ASP A 84 -8.61 -4.24 7.11
N VAL A 85 -8.75 -3.53 6.00
CA VAL A 85 -9.89 -2.65 5.78
C VAL A 85 -11.22 -3.40 5.82
N GLY A 86 -11.22 -4.65 5.36
CA GLY A 86 -12.43 -5.46 5.39
C GLY A 86 -12.91 -5.74 6.80
N LYS A 87 -12.02 -5.63 7.79
CA LYS A 87 -12.36 -5.90 9.19
C LYS A 87 -12.66 -4.65 9.98
N VAL A 88 -11.89 -3.59 9.76
CA VAL A 88 -11.99 -2.39 10.60
C VAL A 88 -12.48 -1.16 9.86
N GLY A 89 -12.55 -1.21 8.54
CA GLY A 89 -12.94 -0.05 7.75
C GLY A 89 -11.83 0.99 7.70
N TYR A 90 -12.12 2.10 7.04
CA TYR A 90 -11.20 3.24 6.99
C TYR A 90 -11.40 4.12 8.22
N PRO A 91 -10.34 4.76 8.71
CA PRO A 91 -10.50 5.63 9.88
C PRO A 91 -11.29 6.88 9.51
N GLN A 92 -12.05 7.38 10.49
CA GLN A 92 -12.90 8.56 10.26
C GLN A 92 -12.06 9.77 9.84
N ARG A 93 -10.86 9.93 10.41
CA ARG A 93 -10.02 11.07 10.08
C ARG A 93 -9.64 11.11 8.59
N MET A 94 -9.54 9.94 7.94
CA MET A 94 -9.27 9.87 6.51
C MET A 94 -10.45 10.41 5.71
N ARG A 95 -11.66 10.06 6.13
CA ARG A 95 -12.88 10.55 5.49
C ARG A 95 -13.04 12.04 5.67
N ASP A 96 -12.74 12.51 6.87
CA ASP A 96 -12.83 13.94 7.18
C ASP A 96 -11.84 14.75 6.36
N TYR A 97 -10.62 14.22 6.23
CA TYR A 97 -9.60 14.86 5.43
C TYR A 97 -10.05 15.00 3.97
N THR A 98 -10.56 13.90 3.42
CA THR A 98 -11.02 13.88 2.03
C THR A 98 -12.16 14.86 1.82
N ALA A 99 -13.06 14.95 2.79
CA ALA A 99 -14.20 15.86 2.71
C ALA A 99 -13.77 17.32 2.70
N LYS A 100 -12.61 17.64 3.27
CA LYS A 100 -12.10 19.02 3.32
C LYS A 100 -11.34 19.43 2.07
N LEU A 101 -10.99 18.46 1.22
CA LEU A 101 -10.24 18.80 0.02
C LEU A 101 -11.12 19.55 -0.97
N PRO A 102 -10.54 20.53 -1.70
CA PRO A 102 -11.31 21.22 -2.72
C PRO A 102 -11.80 20.24 -3.78
N LYS A 103 -13.01 20.44 -4.24
CA LYS A 103 -13.55 19.60 -5.31
C LYS A 103 -13.01 20.09 -6.64
N VAL A 104 -12.71 19.13 -7.48
CA VAL A 104 -12.26 19.42 -8.84
C VAL A 104 -13.45 19.17 -9.76
N ASP A 105 -13.81 20.17 -10.52
CA ASP A 105 -14.93 20.07 -11.44
C ASP A 105 -14.49 19.67 -12.83
#